data_0fa9de0f5e837624680c43a1a334d5ed
#
_entry.id   0fa9de0f5e837624680c43a1a334d5ed
#
_cell.length_a   1.000
_cell.length_b   1.000
_cell.length_c   1.000
_cell.angle_alpha   90.00
_cell.angle_beta   90.00
_cell.angle_gamma   90.00
#
_symmetry.space_group_name_H-M   'P 1'
#
loop_
_entity.id
_entity.type
_entity.pdbx_description
1 polymer ?
#
loop_
_entity_poly.entity_id
_entity_poly.type
_entity_poly.pdbx_seq_one_letter_code
_entity_poly.pdbx_strand_id
1 'polypeptide(L)'
;MKYFDFETAAALRVLDFDDMMILALLYDSHTGTQCSQILNISQPAVSQRTTKIASMLPFKLLRPEGRAIALTPEGRVLASACKVAIKIITESIMS
;
A
#
# COMPACT_ATOMS: atom_id res chain seq x y z
N MET A 1 -14.05 1.35 20.89
CA MET A 1 -13.75 0.31 19.89
C MET A 1 -12.96 -0.80 20.54
N LYS A 2 -13.34 -2.02 20.31
CA LYS A 2 -12.54 -3.16 20.75
C LYS A 2 -11.23 -3.18 19.96
N TYR A 3 -10.12 -3.51 20.63
CA TYR A 3 -8.80 -3.52 20.01
C TYR A 3 -8.73 -4.50 18.84
N PHE A 4 -9.24 -5.71 19.05
CA PHE A 4 -9.36 -6.68 17.97
C PHE A 4 -10.72 -7.36 18.04
N ASP A 5 -11.63 -6.96 17.19
CA ASP A 5 -12.84 -7.68 16.92
C ASP A 5 -12.77 -8.36 15.54
N PHE A 6 -13.81 -9.10 15.19
CA PHE A 6 -13.86 -9.81 13.92
C PHE A 6 -13.79 -8.85 12.72
N GLU A 7 -14.49 -7.72 12.78
CA GLU A 7 -14.53 -6.75 11.68
C GLU A 7 -13.18 -6.08 11.48
N THR A 8 -12.51 -5.70 12.56
CA THR A 8 -11.18 -5.11 12.51
C THR A 8 -10.17 -6.09 11.92
N ALA A 9 -10.21 -7.35 12.38
CA ALA A 9 -9.31 -8.37 11.84
C ALA A 9 -9.54 -8.60 10.35
N ALA A 10 -10.81 -8.63 9.91
CA ALA A 10 -11.14 -8.80 8.49
C ALA A 10 -10.61 -7.63 7.64
N ALA A 11 -10.77 -6.39 8.14
CA ALA A 11 -10.26 -5.20 7.45
C ALA A 11 -8.74 -5.22 7.30
N LEU A 12 -8.02 -5.63 8.35
CA LEU A 12 -6.56 -5.68 8.33
C LEU A 12 -6.00 -6.75 7.39
N ARG A 13 -6.79 -7.79 7.08
CA ARG A 13 -6.36 -8.85 6.16
C ARG A 13 -6.40 -8.45 4.69
N VAL A 14 -6.91 -7.27 4.38
CA VAL A 14 -6.87 -6.74 3.01
C VAL A 14 -5.42 -6.49 2.58
N LEU A 15 -4.56 -6.10 3.51
CA LEU A 15 -3.17 -5.74 3.23
C LEU A 15 -2.21 -6.63 4.00
N ASP A 16 -1.12 -7.04 3.34
CA ASP A 16 0.05 -7.57 4.02
C ASP A 16 1.17 -6.52 4.03
N PHE A 17 2.32 -6.83 4.61
CA PHE A 17 3.42 -5.88 4.69
C PHE A 17 3.98 -5.50 3.32
N ASP A 18 4.04 -6.43 2.39
CA ASP A 18 4.50 -6.10 1.03
C ASP A 18 3.55 -5.12 0.36
N ASP A 19 2.24 -5.32 0.52
CA ASP A 19 1.23 -4.39 0.01
C ASP A 19 1.40 -3.00 0.64
N MET A 20 1.62 -2.94 1.94
CA MET A 20 1.82 -1.68 2.67
C MET A 20 3.07 -0.95 2.19
N MET A 21 4.15 -1.68 1.94
CA MET A 21 5.39 -1.11 1.42
C MET A 21 5.20 -0.52 0.02
N ILE A 22 4.45 -1.22 -0.83
CA ILE A 22 4.13 -0.70 -2.17
C ILE A 22 3.35 0.60 -2.06
N LEU A 23 2.31 0.64 -1.23
CA LEU A 23 1.50 1.85 -1.05
C LEU A 23 2.33 3.00 -0.50
N ALA A 24 3.21 2.75 0.46
CA ALA A 24 4.09 3.76 1.01
C ALA A 24 5.03 4.34 -0.06
N LEU A 25 5.58 3.49 -0.93
CA LEU A 25 6.44 3.92 -2.03
C LEU A 25 5.66 4.75 -3.06
N LEU A 26 4.44 4.33 -3.40
CA LEU A 26 3.57 5.10 -4.30
C LEU A 26 3.23 6.46 -3.70
N TYR A 27 3.03 6.54 -2.40
CA TYR A 27 2.79 7.80 -1.72
C TYR A 27 3.96 8.78 -1.91
N ASP A 28 5.18 8.26 -1.90
CA ASP A 28 6.41 9.05 -2.13
C ASP A 28 6.74 9.20 -3.61
N SER A 29 5.78 8.99 -4.48
CA SER A 29 5.88 9.17 -5.93
C SER A 29 6.83 8.21 -6.65
N HIS A 30 7.11 7.05 -6.07
CA HIS A 30 7.85 6.01 -6.76
C HIS A 30 6.96 5.36 -7.83
N THR A 31 7.56 5.00 -8.97
CA THR A 31 6.86 4.26 -10.02
C THR A 31 6.79 2.78 -9.68
N GLY A 32 5.93 2.04 -10.41
CA GLY A 32 5.89 0.58 -10.26
C GLY A 32 7.24 -0.09 -10.52
N THR A 33 8.00 0.42 -11.49
CA THR A 33 9.36 -0.07 -11.77
C THR A 33 10.28 0.17 -10.57
N GLN A 34 10.23 1.37 -9.98
CA GLN A 34 11.03 1.68 -8.80
C GLN A 34 10.64 0.82 -7.60
N CYS A 35 9.34 0.60 -7.40
CA CYS A 35 8.85 -0.30 -6.36
C CYS A 35 9.43 -1.71 -6.52
N SER A 36 9.41 -2.25 -7.73
CA SER A 36 9.94 -3.58 -8.03
C SER A 36 11.43 -3.68 -7.69
N GLN A 37 12.20 -2.64 -8.00
CA GLN A 37 13.63 -2.59 -7.71
C GLN A 37 13.90 -2.51 -6.21
N ILE A 38 13.22 -1.62 -5.51
CA ILE A 38 13.41 -1.39 -4.08
C ILE A 38 13.03 -2.65 -3.28
N LEU A 39 11.92 -3.29 -3.64
CA LEU A 39 11.42 -4.46 -2.93
C LEU A 39 12.00 -5.78 -3.43
N ASN A 40 12.80 -5.72 -4.48
CA ASN A 40 13.40 -6.92 -5.10
C ASN A 40 12.36 -7.96 -5.50
N ILE A 41 11.29 -7.51 -6.13
CA ILE A 41 10.26 -8.36 -6.72
C ILE A 41 10.07 -7.96 -8.18
N SER A 42 9.40 -8.79 -8.96
CA SER A 42 9.18 -8.48 -10.37
C SER A 42 8.14 -7.36 -10.55
N GLN A 43 8.23 -6.64 -11.67
CA GLN A 43 7.24 -5.61 -11.98
C GLN A 43 5.82 -6.18 -12.14
N PRO A 44 5.62 -7.35 -12.79
CA PRO A 44 4.31 -7.98 -12.77
C PRO A 44 3.78 -8.29 -11.37
N ALA A 45 4.66 -8.65 -10.42
CA ALA A 45 4.25 -8.89 -9.04
C ALA A 45 3.74 -7.60 -8.37
N VAL A 46 4.41 -6.47 -8.59
CA VAL A 46 3.93 -5.16 -8.12
C VAL A 46 2.55 -4.87 -8.69
N SER A 47 2.38 -5.04 -10.00
CA SER A 47 1.13 -4.78 -10.70
C SER A 47 -0.01 -5.67 -10.17
N GLN A 48 0.27 -6.96 -9.96
CA GLN A 48 -0.71 -7.92 -9.43
C GLN A 48 -1.15 -7.54 -8.02
N ARG A 49 -0.21 -7.15 -7.17
CA ARG A 49 -0.53 -6.73 -5.80
C ARG A 49 -1.36 -5.46 -5.80
N THR A 50 -1.01 -4.49 -6.62
CA THR A 50 -1.76 -3.23 -6.73
C THR A 50 -3.19 -3.48 -7.21
N THR A 51 -3.35 -4.36 -8.20
CA THR A 51 -4.68 -4.76 -8.71
C THR A 51 -5.49 -5.45 -7.62
N LYS A 52 -4.87 -6.36 -6.87
CA LYS A 52 -5.53 -7.07 -5.77
C LYS A 52 -6.01 -6.08 -4.70
N ILE A 53 -5.14 -5.19 -4.26
CA ILE A 53 -5.49 -4.19 -3.25
C ILE A 53 -6.67 -3.35 -3.75
N ALA A 54 -6.59 -2.85 -4.97
CA ALA A 54 -7.64 -2.02 -5.55
C ALA A 54 -8.99 -2.73 -5.59
N SER A 55 -9.00 -4.04 -5.88
CA SER A 55 -10.23 -4.83 -5.96
C SER A 55 -10.88 -5.06 -4.59
N MET A 56 -10.14 -4.97 -3.51
CA MET A 56 -10.62 -5.26 -2.16
C MET A 56 -11.04 -4.02 -1.37
N LEU A 57 -10.74 -2.83 -1.88
CA LEU A 57 -11.06 -1.58 -1.20
C LEU A 57 -12.43 -1.05 -1.60
N PRO A 58 -13.15 -0.39 -0.68
CA PRO A 58 -14.47 0.20 -0.96
C PRO A 58 -14.39 1.54 -1.71
N PHE A 59 -13.20 1.92 -2.20
CA PHE A 59 -12.98 3.16 -2.95
C PHE A 59 -11.96 2.90 -4.04
N LYS A 60 -11.84 3.82 -5.01
CA LYS A 60 -10.80 3.75 -6.03
C LYS A 60 -9.45 4.07 -5.41
N LEU A 61 -8.48 3.19 -5.61
CA LEU A 61 -7.12 3.38 -5.12
C LEU A 61 -6.29 4.25 -6.07
N LEU A 62 -6.42 4.03 -7.37
CA LEU A 62 -5.58 4.64 -8.39
C LEU A 62 -6.44 5.36 -9.43
N ARG A 63 -5.86 6.38 -10.05
CA ARG A 63 -6.43 7.10 -11.19
C ARG A 63 -5.39 7.34 -12.26
N PRO A 64 -5.80 7.46 -13.53
CA PRO A 64 -4.86 7.87 -14.58
C PRO A 64 -4.37 9.30 -14.33
N GLU A 65 -3.10 9.55 -14.65
CA GLU A 65 -2.49 10.87 -14.62
C GLU A 65 -1.51 10.95 -15.80
N GLY A 66 -1.99 11.48 -16.93
CA GLY A 66 -1.23 11.42 -18.17
C GLY A 66 -1.00 9.98 -18.59
N ARG A 67 0.27 9.60 -18.77
CA ARG A 67 0.65 8.22 -19.08
C ARG A 67 0.97 7.41 -17.83
N ALA A 68 0.94 8.04 -16.67
CA ALA A 68 1.25 7.41 -15.39
C ALA A 68 -0.06 7.11 -14.64
N ILE A 69 0.09 6.47 -13.49
CA ILE A 69 -0.99 6.19 -12.57
C ILE A 69 -0.66 6.87 -11.25
N ALA A 70 -1.62 7.54 -10.65
CA ALA A 70 -1.47 8.21 -9.38
C ALA A 70 -2.48 7.68 -8.36
N LEU A 71 -2.17 7.84 -7.08
CA LEU A 71 -3.11 7.54 -6.02
C LEU A 71 -4.27 8.55 -6.05
N THR A 72 -5.48 8.06 -5.84
CA THR A 72 -6.63 8.95 -5.58
C THR A 72 -6.45 9.65 -4.23
N PRO A 73 -7.22 10.70 -3.92
CA PRO A 73 -7.19 11.30 -2.58
C PRO A 73 -7.42 10.26 -1.46
N GLU A 74 -8.38 9.36 -1.64
CA GLU A 74 -8.65 8.28 -0.67
C GLU A 74 -7.48 7.30 -0.60
N GLY A 75 -6.90 6.97 -1.74
CA GLY A 75 -5.71 6.13 -1.82
C GLY A 75 -4.53 6.74 -1.10
N ARG A 76 -4.36 8.07 -1.17
CA ARG A 76 -3.29 8.77 -0.46
C ARG A 76 -3.47 8.70 1.05
N VAL A 77 -4.70 8.77 1.55
CA VAL A 77 -4.95 8.62 2.99
C VAL A 77 -4.49 7.25 3.47
N LEU A 78 -4.87 6.20 2.76
CA LEU A 78 -4.45 4.84 3.10
C LEU A 78 -2.93 4.67 2.99
N ALA A 79 -2.35 5.15 1.90
CA ALA A 79 -0.90 5.03 1.67
C ALA A 79 -0.09 5.80 2.71
N SER A 80 -0.55 6.97 3.13
CA SER A 80 0.05 7.74 4.21
C SER A 80 0.04 6.97 5.52
N ALA A 81 -1.08 6.32 5.84
CA ALA A 81 -1.20 5.49 7.03
C ALA A 81 -0.23 4.31 6.97
N CYS A 82 -0.10 3.67 5.82
CA CYS A 82 0.86 2.57 5.63
C CYS A 82 2.30 3.05 5.86
N LYS A 83 2.65 4.21 5.33
CA LYS A 83 3.99 4.79 5.51
C LYS A 83 4.31 5.02 6.99
N VAL A 84 3.38 5.59 7.74
CA VAL A 84 3.55 5.83 9.17
C VAL A 84 3.67 4.52 9.94
N ALA A 85 2.82 3.55 9.64
CA ALA A 85 2.84 2.24 10.30
C ALA A 85 4.17 1.51 10.06
N ILE A 86 4.65 1.51 8.82
CA ILE A 86 5.93 0.90 8.45
C ILE A 86 7.08 1.57 9.20
N LYS A 87 7.07 2.90 9.27
CA LYS A 87 8.11 3.65 9.98
C LYS A 87 8.17 3.24 11.45
N ILE A 88 7.02 3.20 12.11
CA ILE A 88 6.95 2.84 13.53
C ILE A 88 7.44 1.41 13.75
N ILE A 89 6.98 0.49 12.93
CA ILE A 89 7.37 -0.94 13.03
C ILE A 89 8.87 -1.09 12.79
N THR A 90 9.39 -0.44 11.75
CA THR A 90 10.81 -0.50 11.40
C THR A 90 11.68 0.03 12.55
N GLU A 91 11.33 1.18 13.10
CA GLU A 91 12.06 1.75 14.23
C GLU A 91 12.04 0.81 15.44
N SER A 92 10.92 0.13 15.67
CA SER A 92 10.78 -0.83 16.78
C SER A 92 11.65 -2.07 16.60
N ILE A 93 11.84 -2.50 15.35
CA ILE A 93 12.67 -3.67 15.03
C ILE A 93 14.15 -3.32 15.07
N MET A 94 14.52 -2.16 14.57
CA MET A 94 15.92 -1.79 14.31
C MET A 94 16.55 -0.96 15.41
N SER A 95 15.80 -0.59 16.43
CA SER A 95 16.35 0.19 17.55
C SER A 95 17.11 -0.66 18.55
#